data_24e51ba19952ab886def57621281ad0b
#
_entry.id   24e51ba19952ab886def57621281ad0b
#
_cell.length_a   1.000
_cell.length_b   1.000
_cell.length_c   1.000
_cell.angle_alpha   90.00
_cell.angle_beta   90.00
_cell.angle_gamma   90.00
#
_symmetry.space_group_name_H-M   'P 1'
#
loop_
_entity.id
_entity.type
_entity.pdbx_description
1 polymer ?
#
loop_
_entity_poly.entity_id
_entity_poly.type
_entity_poly.pdbx_seq_one_letter_code
_entity_poly.pdbx_strand_id
1 'polypeptide(L)'
;MVPPKLKQALELFKSLPKELRSQVLLEYAAKVPPPPPGVELERVHECQTPFFVHADVEGGKVRLYFHVPDEAPTVKAFAGLLREGPAGASPEAGLEVPPGFYRGYGLEGFFTPLRLRGLEAALLRLQAQVRKALTS
;
A
#
# COMPACT_ATOMS: atom_id res chain seq x y z
N MET A 1 -11.39 0.11 -10.04
CA MET A 1 -12.20 -0.54 -9.01
C MET A 1 -11.35 -0.95 -7.83
N VAL A 2 -11.81 -0.67 -6.63
CA VAL A 2 -11.05 -0.99 -5.41
C VAL A 2 -11.44 -2.41 -4.95
N PRO A 3 -10.47 -3.30 -4.66
CA PRO A 3 -10.78 -4.63 -4.15
C PRO A 3 -11.64 -4.57 -2.89
N PRO A 4 -12.56 -5.53 -2.68
CA PRO A 4 -13.51 -5.47 -1.56
C PRO A 4 -12.86 -5.34 -0.18
N LYS A 5 -11.76 -6.04 0.08
CA LYS A 5 -11.08 -5.95 1.38
C LYS A 5 -10.50 -4.57 1.63
N LEU A 6 -9.91 -3.95 0.60
CA LEU A 6 -9.37 -2.59 0.72
C LEU A 6 -10.51 -1.59 0.93
N LYS A 7 -11.60 -1.75 0.19
CA LYS A 7 -12.77 -0.88 0.34
C LYS A 7 -13.35 -0.98 1.75
N GLN A 8 -13.48 -2.19 2.29
CA GLN A 8 -13.96 -2.41 3.65
C GLN A 8 -13.06 -1.72 4.68
N ALA A 9 -11.75 -1.83 4.51
CA ALA A 9 -10.79 -1.19 5.42
C ALA A 9 -10.92 0.34 5.37
N LEU A 10 -11.08 0.90 4.17
CA LEU A 10 -11.23 2.34 3.99
C LEU A 10 -12.54 2.85 4.59
N GLU A 11 -13.64 2.13 4.39
CA GLU A 11 -14.94 2.50 4.93
C GLU A 11 -14.94 2.43 6.46
N LEU A 12 -14.32 1.40 7.02
CA LEU A 12 -14.17 1.27 8.47
C LEU A 12 -13.38 2.45 9.02
N PHE A 13 -12.27 2.79 8.38
CA PHE A 13 -11.44 3.93 8.77
C PHE A 13 -12.26 5.23 8.77
N LYS A 14 -13.03 5.46 7.71
CA LYS A 14 -13.87 6.64 7.59
C LYS A 14 -14.91 6.73 8.69
N SER A 15 -15.45 5.58 9.13
CA SER A 15 -16.50 5.53 10.14
C SER A 15 -15.99 5.83 11.55
N LEU A 16 -14.67 5.79 11.78
CA LEU A 16 -14.10 5.99 13.10
C LEU A 16 -13.99 7.46 13.47
N PRO A 17 -14.12 7.79 14.76
CA PRO A 17 -13.79 9.14 15.24
C PRO A 17 -12.32 9.47 14.93
N LYS A 18 -12.02 10.76 14.75
CA LYS A 18 -10.65 11.20 14.42
C LYS A 18 -9.61 10.68 15.41
N GLU A 19 -9.96 10.65 16.68
CA GLU A 19 -9.05 10.24 17.76
C GLU A 19 -8.60 8.79 17.60
N LEU A 20 -9.45 7.94 17.00
CA LEU A 20 -9.15 6.53 16.81
C LEU A 20 -8.45 6.25 15.48
N ARG A 21 -8.52 7.16 14.51
CA ARG A 21 -7.93 6.96 13.19
C ARG A 21 -6.42 6.82 13.23
N SER A 22 -5.75 7.67 14.02
CA SER A 22 -4.29 7.58 14.18
C SER A 22 -3.87 6.23 14.73
N GLN A 23 -4.62 5.74 15.71
CA GLN A 23 -4.33 4.45 16.34
C GLN A 23 -4.49 3.31 15.34
N VAL A 24 -5.54 3.36 14.52
CA VAL A 24 -5.77 2.34 13.49
C VAL A 24 -4.65 2.36 12.45
N LEU A 25 -4.16 3.54 12.07
CA LEU A 25 -3.02 3.64 11.16
C LEU A 25 -1.78 2.98 11.74
N LEU A 26 -1.52 3.17 13.03
CA LEU A 26 -0.39 2.52 13.68
C LEU A 26 -0.55 0.99 13.71
N GLU A 27 -1.78 0.50 13.83
CA GLU A 27 -2.05 -0.93 13.76
C GLU A 27 -1.74 -1.49 12.36
N TYR A 28 -2.10 -0.76 11.30
CA TYR A 28 -1.74 -1.18 9.95
C TYR A 28 -0.23 -1.17 9.74
N ALA A 29 0.46 -0.17 10.28
CA ALA A 29 1.92 -0.12 10.21
C ALA A 29 2.55 -1.35 10.87
N ALA A 30 2.01 -1.77 12.00
CA ALA A 30 2.53 -2.92 12.73
C ALA A 30 2.33 -4.25 11.99
N LYS A 31 1.42 -4.29 11.02
CA LYS A 31 1.13 -5.51 10.25
C LYS A 31 2.07 -5.71 9.06
N VAL A 32 2.97 -4.78 8.78
CA VAL A 32 3.90 -4.92 7.66
C VAL A 32 5.10 -5.75 8.11
N PRO A 33 5.22 -7.00 7.63
CA PRO A 33 6.36 -7.83 8.01
C PRO A 33 7.63 -7.40 7.26
N PRO A 34 8.81 -7.73 7.78
CA PRO A 34 10.03 -7.53 7.02
C PRO A 34 10.00 -8.41 5.75
N PRO A 35 10.59 -7.94 4.65
CA PRO A 35 10.63 -8.75 3.43
C PRO A 35 11.49 -9.99 3.63
N PRO A 36 11.12 -11.13 2.98
CA PRO A 36 11.93 -12.34 3.08
C PRO A 36 13.26 -12.15 2.37
N PRO A 37 14.30 -12.94 2.75
CA PRO A 37 15.58 -12.90 2.08
C PRO A 37 15.42 -13.23 0.59
N GLY A 38 16.23 -12.60 -0.25
CA GLY A 38 16.26 -12.87 -1.69
C GLY A 38 15.26 -12.10 -2.52
N VAL A 39 14.38 -11.32 -1.89
CA VAL A 39 13.45 -10.45 -2.63
C VAL A 39 14.17 -9.16 -2.97
N GLU A 40 14.20 -8.81 -4.26
CA GLU A 40 14.76 -7.54 -4.72
C GLU A 40 13.67 -6.47 -4.64
N LEU A 41 13.94 -5.47 -3.81
CA LEU A 41 13.00 -4.36 -3.60
C LEU A 41 13.44 -3.16 -4.42
N GLU A 42 12.49 -2.50 -5.03
CA GLU A 42 12.72 -1.28 -5.83
C GLU A 42 12.45 -0.05 -4.96
N ARG A 43 13.39 0.90 -4.98
CA ARG A 43 13.19 2.15 -4.25
C ARG A 43 12.16 3.03 -4.94
N VAL A 44 11.25 3.61 -4.13
CA VAL A 44 10.31 4.63 -4.60
C VAL A 44 11.00 5.99 -4.50
N HIS A 45 11.61 6.43 -5.59
CA HIS A 45 12.41 7.67 -5.60
C HIS A 45 11.59 8.92 -5.34
N GLU A 46 10.31 8.90 -5.65
CA GLU A 46 9.40 10.02 -5.43
C GLU A 46 9.10 10.25 -3.96
N CYS A 47 9.41 9.30 -3.11
CA CYS A 47 9.21 9.42 -1.66
C CYS A 47 10.52 9.84 -1.00
N GLN A 48 10.47 10.85 -0.13
CA GLN A 48 11.66 11.29 0.61
C GLN A 48 12.08 10.27 1.65
N THR A 49 11.12 9.55 2.22
CA THR A 49 11.40 8.43 3.12
C THR A 49 12.01 7.27 2.32
N PRO A 50 13.02 6.57 2.85
CA PRO A 50 13.50 5.35 2.20
C PRO A 50 12.39 4.29 2.17
N PHE A 51 11.68 4.21 1.06
CA PHE A 51 10.55 3.33 0.85
C PHE A 51 10.86 2.40 -0.32
N PHE A 52 10.82 1.10 -0.06
CA PHE A 52 11.16 0.06 -1.04
C PHE A 52 9.99 -0.88 -1.21
N VAL A 53 9.72 -1.27 -2.45
CA VAL A 53 8.54 -2.08 -2.77
C VAL A 53 8.90 -3.20 -3.75
N HIS A 54 8.16 -4.30 -3.66
CA HIS A 54 8.21 -5.38 -4.63
C HIS A 54 6.84 -6.03 -4.71
N ALA A 55 6.41 -6.35 -5.94
CA ALA A 55 5.19 -7.12 -6.18
C ALA A 55 5.50 -8.28 -7.11
N ASP A 56 4.91 -9.43 -6.82
CA ASP A 56 4.93 -10.56 -7.73
C ASP A 56 3.56 -11.25 -7.73
N VAL A 57 3.42 -12.25 -8.59
CA VAL A 57 2.20 -13.03 -8.71
C VAL A 57 2.55 -14.49 -8.44
N GLU A 58 1.89 -15.09 -7.47
CA GLU A 58 2.10 -16.49 -7.12
C GLU A 58 0.76 -17.17 -6.90
N GLY A 59 0.55 -18.28 -7.57
CA GLY A 59 -0.71 -19.02 -7.46
C GLY A 59 -1.93 -18.22 -7.92
N GLY A 60 -1.76 -17.32 -8.88
CA GLY A 60 -2.82 -16.45 -9.37
C GLY A 60 -3.18 -15.30 -8.45
N LYS A 61 -2.36 -15.03 -7.43
CA LYS A 61 -2.60 -13.98 -6.46
C LYS A 61 -1.41 -13.03 -6.39
N VAL A 62 -1.70 -11.74 -6.19
CA VAL A 62 -0.69 -10.70 -6.01
C VAL A 62 -0.08 -10.82 -4.62
N ARG A 63 1.26 -10.75 -4.57
CA ARG A 63 2.01 -10.67 -3.32
C ARG A 63 2.78 -9.36 -3.27
N LEU A 64 2.71 -8.69 -2.13
CA LEU A 64 3.34 -7.38 -1.93
C LEU A 64 4.35 -7.44 -0.79
N TYR A 65 5.52 -6.86 -1.03
CA TYR A 65 6.59 -6.77 -0.04
C TYR A 65 7.04 -5.33 0.09
N PHE A 66 7.29 -4.91 1.32
CA PHE A 66 7.65 -3.53 1.64
C PHE A 66 8.80 -3.47 2.62
N HIS A 67 9.64 -2.47 2.45
CA HIS A 67 10.59 -2.08 3.49
C HIS A 67 10.41 -0.59 3.76
N VAL A 68 10.05 -0.25 4.99
CA VAL A 68 9.81 1.12 5.43
C VAL A 68 10.47 1.27 6.81
N PRO A 69 11.27 2.35 7.05
CA PRO A 69 11.83 2.58 8.38
C PRO A 69 10.75 2.79 9.43
N ASP A 70 11.02 2.37 10.65
CA ASP A 70 10.09 2.56 11.76
C ASP A 70 9.85 4.04 12.08
N GLU A 71 10.79 4.91 11.69
CA GLU A 71 10.67 6.36 11.86
C GLU A 71 9.63 6.99 10.96
N ALA A 72 9.07 6.24 10.02
CA ALA A 72 8.04 6.73 9.10
C ALA A 72 6.75 5.92 9.26
N PRO A 73 6.08 6.03 10.42
CA PRO A 73 4.92 5.19 10.71
C PRO A 73 3.74 5.42 9.78
N THR A 74 3.54 6.64 9.28
CA THR A 74 2.43 6.91 8.35
C THR A 74 2.65 6.25 7.00
N VAL A 75 3.87 6.27 6.46
CA VAL A 75 4.22 5.58 5.22
C VAL A 75 4.05 4.06 5.41
N LYS A 76 4.49 3.56 6.55
CA LYS A 76 4.37 2.14 6.87
C LYS A 76 2.89 1.72 7.00
N ALA A 77 2.05 2.61 7.54
CA ALA A 77 0.61 2.37 7.63
C ALA A 77 -0.04 2.26 6.25
N PHE A 78 0.38 3.11 5.32
CA PHE A 78 -0.11 3.04 3.94
C PHE A 78 0.28 1.71 3.28
N ALA A 79 1.50 1.25 3.51
CA ALA A 79 1.94 -0.06 3.03
C ALA A 79 1.06 -1.17 3.62
N GLY A 80 0.72 -1.07 4.90
CA GLY A 80 -0.18 -2.02 5.55
C GLY A 80 -1.57 -2.03 4.94
N LEU A 81 -2.10 -0.86 4.57
CA LEU A 81 -3.38 -0.76 3.87
C LEU A 81 -3.33 -1.44 2.50
N LEU A 82 -2.26 -1.23 1.75
CA LEU A 82 -2.09 -1.88 0.45
C LEU A 82 -2.07 -3.40 0.58
N ARG A 83 -1.51 -3.92 1.66
CA ARG A 83 -1.49 -5.36 1.90
C ARG A 83 -2.89 -5.93 2.17
N GLU A 84 -3.81 -5.13 2.69
CA GLU A 84 -5.19 -5.59 2.94
C GLU A 84 -5.99 -5.78 1.65
N GLY A 85 -5.68 -5.00 0.62
CA GLY A 85 -6.45 -4.99 -0.61
C GLY A 85 -5.79 -5.74 -1.76
N PRO A 86 -4.80 -5.13 -2.45
CA PRO A 86 -4.19 -5.77 -3.61
C PRO A 86 -3.51 -7.09 -3.30
N ALA A 87 -2.93 -7.24 -2.11
CA ALA A 87 -2.31 -8.50 -1.72
C ALA A 87 -3.37 -9.59 -1.60
N GLY A 88 -3.13 -10.75 -2.23
CA GLY A 88 -4.08 -11.83 -2.25
C GLY A 88 -5.22 -11.66 -3.26
N ALA A 89 -5.30 -10.52 -3.94
CA ALA A 89 -6.26 -10.30 -5.01
C ALA A 89 -5.75 -10.91 -6.32
N SER A 90 -6.66 -11.05 -7.31
CA SER A 90 -6.23 -11.42 -8.65
C SER A 90 -5.36 -10.29 -9.23
N PRO A 91 -4.45 -10.62 -10.17
CA PRO A 91 -3.63 -9.57 -10.80
C PRO A 91 -4.47 -8.47 -11.44
N GLU A 92 -5.57 -8.84 -12.08
CA GLU A 92 -6.47 -7.90 -12.74
C GLU A 92 -7.06 -6.91 -11.73
N ALA A 93 -7.53 -7.42 -10.58
CA ALA A 93 -8.09 -6.57 -9.53
C ALA A 93 -7.03 -5.64 -8.94
N GLY A 94 -5.81 -6.13 -8.77
CA GLY A 94 -4.70 -5.30 -8.29
C GLY A 94 -4.35 -4.16 -9.24
N LEU A 95 -4.41 -4.42 -10.55
CA LEU A 95 -4.11 -3.42 -11.57
C LEU A 95 -5.20 -2.36 -11.70
N GLU A 96 -6.41 -2.65 -11.23
CA GLU A 96 -7.54 -1.72 -11.31
C GLU A 96 -7.60 -0.72 -10.16
N VAL A 97 -6.76 -0.88 -9.13
CA VAL A 97 -6.74 0.07 -8.01
C VAL A 97 -6.24 1.43 -8.50
N PRO A 98 -7.07 2.49 -8.43
CA PRO A 98 -6.62 3.81 -8.89
C PRO A 98 -5.62 4.40 -7.89
N PRO A 99 -4.63 5.20 -8.36
CA PRO A 99 -3.65 5.82 -7.46
C PRO A 99 -4.27 6.67 -6.36
N GLY A 100 -5.41 7.29 -6.64
CA GLY A 100 -6.13 8.12 -5.66
C GLY A 100 -7.20 7.37 -4.88
N PHE A 101 -7.08 6.05 -4.73
CA PHE A 101 -8.10 5.21 -4.07
C PHE A 101 -8.45 5.66 -2.66
N TYR A 102 -7.53 6.32 -1.97
CA TYR A 102 -7.67 6.74 -0.57
C TYR A 102 -8.53 7.98 -0.40
N ARG A 103 -8.82 8.70 -1.48
CA ARG A 103 -9.54 9.97 -1.43
C ARG A 103 -10.97 9.79 -0.96
N GLY A 104 -11.42 10.70 -0.09
CA GLY A 104 -12.77 10.67 0.43
C GLY A 104 -12.97 9.83 1.68
N TYR A 105 -11.90 9.20 2.18
CA TYR A 105 -12.00 8.35 3.38
C TYR A 105 -11.35 8.97 4.62
N GLY A 106 -10.86 10.20 4.51
CA GLY A 106 -10.26 10.89 5.65
C GLY A 106 -8.78 10.64 5.85
N LEU A 107 -8.14 9.89 4.94
CA LEU A 107 -6.70 9.63 4.98
C LEU A 107 -5.87 10.86 4.64
N GLU A 108 -6.43 11.77 3.83
CA GLU A 108 -5.72 12.95 3.36
C GLU A 108 -5.24 13.84 4.50
N GLY A 109 -5.95 13.82 5.63
CA GLY A 109 -5.56 14.59 6.80
C GLY A 109 -4.30 14.10 7.52
N PHE A 110 -3.83 12.91 7.18
CA PHE A 110 -2.65 12.29 7.82
C PHE A 110 -1.40 12.36 6.96
N PHE A 111 -1.51 12.82 5.72
CA PHE A 111 -0.39 12.87 4.77
C PHE A 111 -0.30 14.23 4.11
N THR A 112 0.93 14.73 3.96
CA THR A 112 1.16 15.94 3.16
C THR A 112 0.97 15.62 1.67
N PRO A 113 0.66 16.63 0.82
CA PRO A 113 0.57 16.40 -0.62
C PRO A 113 1.83 15.78 -1.23
N LEU A 114 3.01 16.19 -0.75
CA LEU A 114 4.27 15.62 -1.22
C LEU A 114 4.36 14.13 -0.87
N ARG A 115 3.95 13.77 0.34
CA ARG A 115 3.97 12.37 0.78
C ARG A 115 2.97 11.53 0.00
N LEU A 116 1.78 12.08 -0.27
CA LEU A 116 0.77 11.38 -1.08
C LEU A 116 1.28 11.10 -2.50
N ARG A 117 2.04 12.00 -3.09
CA ARG A 117 2.66 11.74 -4.41
C ARG A 117 3.60 10.56 -4.38
N GLY A 118 4.42 10.44 -3.33
CA GLY A 118 5.31 9.30 -3.18
C GLY A 118 4.55 8.00 -3.02
N LEU A 119 3.44 8.02 -2.27
CA LEU A 119 2.62 6.84 -2.05
C LEU A 119 1.89 6.42 -3.32
N GLU A 120 1.40 7.38 -4.11
CA GLU A 120 0.79 7.09 -5.42
C GLU A 120 1.83 6.50 -6.39
N ALA A 121 3.05 7.03 -6.37
CA ALA A 121 4.13 6.48 -7.17
C ALA A 121 4.48 5.04 -6.76
N ALA A 122 4.41 4.74 -5.47
CA ALA A 122 4.64 3.39 -4.97
C ALA A 122 3.61 2.41 -5.55
N LEU A 123 2.33 2.79 -5.54
CA LEU A 123 1.28 1.94 -6.12
C LEU A 123 1.51 1.72 -7.61
N LEU A 124 1.88 2.77 -8.35
CA LEU A 124 2.13 2.64 -9.79
C LEU A 124 3.32 1.71 -10.07
N ARG A 125 4.38 1.77 -9.25
CA ARG A 125 5.52 0.85 -9.37
C ARG A 125 5.10 -0.59 -9.11
N LEU A 126 4.30 -0.81 -8.07
CA LEU A 126 3.79 -2.14 -7.77
C LEU A 126 2.96 -2.69 -8.92
N GLN A 127 2.10 -1.86 -9.50
CA GLN A 127 1.28 -2.27 -10.64
C GLN A 127 2.13 -2.59 -11.87
N ALA A 128 3.18 -1.81 -12.12
CA ALA A 128 4.12 -2.09 -13.22
C ALA A 128 4.82 -3.44 -13.01
N GLN A 129 5.19 -3.76 -11.78
CA GLN A 129 5.82 -5.04 -11.45
C GLN A 129 4.84 -6.21 -11.64
N VAL A 130 3.58 -6.02 -11.28
CA VAL A 130 2.53 -7.03 -11.50
C VAL A 130 2.37 -7.30 -13.00
N ARG A 131 2.31 -6.25 -13.84
CA ARG A 131 2.22 -6.41 -15.29
C ARG A 131 3.41 -7.18 -15.84
N LYS A 132 4.61 -6.87 -15.36
CA LYS A 132 5.83 -7.54 -15.78
C LYS A 132 5.79 -9.02 -15.39
N ALA A 133 5.31 -9.34 -14.20
CA ALA A 133 5.20 -10.71 -13.74
C ALA A 133 4.22 -11.52 -14.61
N LEU A 134 3.15 -10.89 -15.12
CA LEU A 134 2.19 -11.54 -15.98
C LEU A 134 2.72 -11.86 -17.37
N THR A 135 3.74 -11.11 -17.83
CA THR A 135 4.31 -11.29 -19.18
C THR A 135 5.58 -12.12 -19.21
N SER A 136 6.07 -12.55 -18.07
CA SER A 136 7.31 -13.33 -17.99
C SER A 136 7.08 -14.82 -17.88
#